data_6ee99982b0ffd5499e18df802ecc1db3
#
_entry.id   6ee99982b0ffd5499e18df802ecc1db3
#
_cell.length_a   1.000
_cell.length_b   1.000
_cell.length_c   1.000
_cell.angle_alpha   90.00
_cell.angle_beta   90.00
_cell.angle_gamma   90.00
#
_symmetry.space_group_name_H-M   'P 1'
#
loop_
_entity.id
_entity.type
_entity.pdbx_description
1 polymer ?
#
loop_
_entity_poly.entity_id
_entity_poly.type
_entity_poly.pdbx_seq_one_letter_code
_entity_poly.pdbx_strand_id
1 'polypeptide(L)'
;MKKLLSLFLAIVILAMSCVAVNAASLGDGLDTLKAEFLPGEGPVVNGYSIDYRYFSPVKESDSTKYPIVVWLHGLGEGKEEGAQIKENNIAYWASDEFQARFDPAGGAFIIAARSREEMGITWDNSMVEPLRVAIDDFIQKNSANVDLSRIYVGGFSMGGKMTLKMAVAYPEMFAAAFPICLAWAIGSDAAAALADMPIWLTSGKLDPLVNYNLAVTPAWETIVAASNVKEDCRFSTLKTVRYPDGKRTLSSHHAWFAVNYDMFAVDNGDYPDMTTENGLGEQVTLTYPDGMISWLSSHTSDFDGAKGVGIGNLADLDDTDSMITADSISMFIDSVIEAISAFFANIFETIFNTVC
;
A
#
# COMPACT_ATOMS: atom_id res chain seq x y z
N MET A 1 -31.79 -0.64 10.85
CA MET A 1 -30.87 -1.57 10.18
C MET A 1 -29.56 -0.91 9.78
N LYS A 2 -29.50 0.12 8.92
CA LYS A 2 -28.23 0.76 8.49
C LYS A 2 -27.32 1.22 9.63
N LYS A 3 -27.85 1.83 10.71
CA LYS A 3 -27.07 2.27 11.87
C LYS A 3 -26.54 1.11 12.76
N LEU A 4 -27.25 -0.02 12.81
CA LEU A 4 -26.74 -1.21 13.50
C LEU A 4 -25.65 -1.90 12.68
N LEU A 5 -25.76 -1.90 11.38
CA LEU A 5 -24.78 -2.48 10.46
C LEU A 5 -23.48 -1.67 10.48
N SER A 6 -23.56 -0.32 10.45
CA SER A 6 -22.38 0.53 10.58
C SER A 6 -21.71 0.43 11.96
N LEU A 7 -22.49 0.26 13.03
CA LEU A 7 -21.95 0.04 14.38
C LEU A 7 -21.27 -1.34 14.48
N PHE A 8 -21.86 -2.37 13.89
CA PHE A 8 -21.27 -3.71 13.84
C PHE A 8 -20.00 -3.74 12.99
N LEU A 9 -20.01 -3.08 11.83
CA LEU A 9 -18.84 -2.93 10.97
C LEU A 9 -17.72 -2.16 11.68
N ALA A 10 -18.04 -1.07 12.38
CA ALA A 10 -17.09 -0.31 13.19
C ALA A 10 -16.52 -1.14 14.35
N ILE A 11 -17.32 -2.00 14.99
CA ILE A 11 -16.86 -2.89 16.07
C ILE A 11 -15.95 -4.01 15.52
N VAL A 12 -16.27 -4.55 14.35
CA VAL A 12 -15.43 -5.58 13.69
C VAL A 12 -14.11 -4.98 13.22
N ILE A 13 -14.12 -3.80 12.62
CA ILE A 13 -12.92 -3.06 12.25
C ILE A 13 -12.10 -2.69 13.49
N LEU A 14 -12.75 -2.24 14.57
CA LEU A 14 -12.10 -1.93 15.85
C LEU A 14 -11.53 -3.18 16.52
N ALA A 15 -12.23 -4.31 16.48
CA ALA A 15 -11.75 -5.59 17.04
C ALA A 15 -10.58 -6.15 16.24
N MET A 16 -10.53 -5.93 14.91
CA MET A 16 -9.40 -6.33 14.06
C MET A 16 -8.19 -5.39 14.22
N SER A 17 -8.41 -4.12 14.50
CA SER A 17 -7.32 -3.16 14.77
C SER A 17 -6.81 -3.21 16.22
N CYS A 18 -7.60 -3.73 17.17
CA CYS A 18 -7.21 -3.86 18.59
C CYS A 18 -6.48 -5.14 18.96
N VAL A 19 -6.26 -6.07 18.02
CA VAL A 19 -5.28 -7.13 18.24
C VAL A 19 -3.91 -6.51 17.94
N ALA A 20 -3.39 -5.74 18.89
CA ALA A 20 -1.97 -5.44 18.97
C ALA A 20 -1.25 -6.79 19.04
N VAL A 21 -0.90 -7.30 17.88
CA VAL A 21 -0.05 -8.48 17.79
C VAL A 21 1.26 -8.07 18.43
N ASN A 22 1.57 -8.67 19.55
CA ASN A 22 2.92 -8.67 20.09
C ASN A 22 3.83 -9.37 19.06
N ALA A 23 4.23 -8.64 18.04
CA ALA A 23 5.35 -8.98 17.16
C ALA A 23 6.65 -8.76 17.94
N ALA A 24 6.73 -9.35 19.14
CA ALA A 24 7.82 -9.15 20.09
C ALA A 24 9.18 -9.69 19.63
N SER A 25 9.27 -10.29 18.45
CA SER A 25 10.53 -10.74 17.86
C SER A 25 11.01 -9.90 16.67
N LEU A 26 10.18 -8.94 16.19
CA LEU A 26 10.53 -8.05 15.07
C LEU A 26 10.77 -6.60 15.55
N GLY A 27 10.56 -6.33 16.84
CA GLY A 27 10.47 -4.98 17.39
C GLY A 27 11.79 -4.28 17.70
N ASP A 28 12.86 -4.99 17.90
CA ASP A 28 14.08 -4.41 18.49
C ASP A 28 14.80 -3.37 17.59
N GLY A 29 14.51 -3.31 16.29
CA GLY A 29 15.02 -2.28 15.37
C GLY A 29 13.97 -1.29 14.87
N LEU A 30 12.68 -1.68 14.87
CA LEU A 30 11.63 -0.90 14.22
C LEU A 30 11.36 0.44 14.91
N ASP A 31 11.40 0.51 16.23
CA ASP A 31 11.19 1.76 16.96
C ASP A 31 12.36 2.76 16.75
N THR A 32 13.57 2.26 16.57
CA THR A 32 14.71 3.08 16.17
C THR A 32 14.50 3.65 14.78
N LEU A 33 14.08 2.82 13.81
CA LEU A 33 13.79 3.25 12.44
C LEU A 33 12.64 4.27 12.39
N LYS A 34 11.58 4.06 13.18
CA LYS A 34 10.47 5.04 13.29
C LYS A 34 10.94 6.40 13.81
N ALA A 35 11.92 6.41 14.71
CA ALA A 35 12.48 7.64 15.26
C ALA A 35 13.29 8.46 14.24
N GLU A 36 13.72 7.85 13.13
CA GLU A 36 14.40 8.54 12.03
C GLU A 36 13.45 9.32 11.11
N PHE A 37 12.13 9.08 11.22
CA PHE A 37 11.14 9.79 10.43
C PHE A 37 10.83 11.16 10.99
N LEU A 38 11.16 12.17 10.24
CA LEU A 38 10.95 13.58 10.57
C LEU A 38 9.51 14.01 10.24
N PRO A 39 8.93 14.96 10.98
CA PRO A 39 7.62 15.53 10.64
C PRO A 39 7.73 16.49 9.46
N GLY A 40 6.69 16.51 8.63
CA GLY A 40 6.51 17.48 7.57
C GLY A 40 5.04 17.81 7.37
N GLU A 41 4.77 18.94 6.74
CA GLU A 41 3.42 19.37 6.39
C GLU A 41 3.48 20.14 5.06
N GLY A 42 2.54 19.82 4.16
CA GLY A 42 2.36 20.51 2.90
C GLY A 42 1.55 21.80 3.05
N PRO A 43 1.51 22.64 2.02
CA PRO A 43 0.66 23.83 1.99
C PRO A 43 -0.83 23.47 2.11
N VAL A 44 -1.63 24.43 2.61
CA VAL A 44 -3.09 24.31 2.65
C VAL A 44 -3.67 24.48 1.25
N VAL A 45 -4.45 23.51 0.79
CA VAL A 45 -5.18 23.51 -0.48
C VAL A 45 -6.62 23.12 -0.22
N ASN A 46 -7.57 23.90 -0.71
CA ASN A 46 -9.01 23.65 -0.51
C ASN A 46 -9.42 23.48 0.97
N GLY A 47 -8.69 24.14 1.89
CA GLY A 47 -8.92 24.06 3.33
C GLY A 47 -8.23 22.87 4.01
N TYR A 48 -7.47 22.06 3.30
CA TYR A 48 -6.74 20.90 3.82
C TYR A 48 -5.24 21.07 3.64
N SER A 49 -4.47 20.58 4.63
CA SER A 49 -3.03 20.33 4.49
C SER A 49 -2.76 18.86 4.76
N ILE A 50 -1.83 18.27 4.04
CA ILE A 50 -1.36 16.91 4.29
C ILE A 50 -0.15 17.02 5.21
N ASP A 51 -0.26 16.45 6.41
CA ASP A 51 0.90 16.17 7.24
C ASP A 51 1.46 14.78 6.92
N TYR A 52 2.76 14.63 7.07
CA TYR A 52 3.46 13.41 6.75
C TYR A 52 4.64 13.16 7.69
N ARG A 53 5.08 11.93 7.75
CA ARG A 53 6.39 11.57 8.27
C ARG A 53 7.28 11.18 7.11
N TYR A 54 8.56 11.60 7.14
CA TYR A 54 9.48 11.25 6.08
C TYR A 54 10.84 10.84 6.59
N PHE A 55 11.43 9.86 5.92
CA PHE A 55 12.83 9.49 6.04
C PHE A 55 13.64 10.14 4.92
N SER A 56 14.86 10.59 5.24
CA SER A 56 15.80 11.18 4.28
C SER A 56 17.10 10.37 4.24
N PRO A 57 17.52 9.88 3.07
CA PRO A 57 18.81 9.20 2.89
C PRO A 57 19.99 10.18 2.80
N VAL A 58 19.72 11.48 2.70
CA VAL A 58 20.72 12.53 2.42
C VAL A 58 21.68 12.69 3.58
N LYS A 59 22.98 12.56 3.30
CA LYS A 59 24.08 12.78 4.25
C LYS A 59 24.69 14.16 4.05
N GLU A 60 25.51 14.60 4.99
CA GLU A 60 26.22 15.88 4.88
C GLU A 60 27.07 15.94 3.59
N SER A 61 26.95 17.03 2.83
CA SER A 61 27.66 17.26 1.56
C SER A 61 27.30 16.27 0.43
N ASP A 62 26.16 15.61 0.53
CA ASP A 62 25.71 14.64 -0.46
C ASP A 62 25.08 15.34 -1.68
N SER A 63 25.51 14.95 -2.88
CA SER A 63 24.95 15.43 -4.16
C SER A 63 24.18 14.37 -4.92
N THR A 64 23.97 13.20 -4.32
CA THR A 64 23.22 12.09 -4.90
C THR A 64 21.77 12.50 -5.12
N LYS A 65 21.21 12.04 -6.25
CA LYS A 65 19.79 12.16 -6.54
C LYS A 65 19.10 10.88 -6.11
N TYR A 66 18.15 11.01 -5.19
CA TYR A 66 17.42 9.89 -4.60
C TYR A 66 15.98 9.82 -5.09
N PRO A 67 15.45 8.63 -5.37
CA PRO A 67 14.03 8.43 -5.63
C PRO A 67 13.17 8.83 -4.42
N ILE A 68 11.87 9.00 -4.68
CA ILE A 68 10.85 9.22 -3.65
C ILE A 68 9.89 8.04 -3.67
N VAL A 69 9.57 7.50 -2.50
CA VAL A 69 8.46 6.58 -2.27
C VAL A 69 7.39 7.29 -1.46
N VAL A 70 6.20 7.43 -2.02
CA VAL A 70 5.02 7.95 -1.32
C VAL A 70 4.21 6.77 -0.81
N TRP A 71 4.04 6.68 0.51
CA TRP A 71 3.26 5.65 1.18
C TRP A 71 1.94 6.20 1.71
N LEU A 72 0.85 5.48 1.41
CA LEU A 72 -0.53 5.84 1.79
C LEU A 72 -1.13 4.75 2.67
N HIS A 73 -1.45 5.10 3.89
CA HIS A 73 -1.94 4.17 4.91
C HIS A 73 -3.37 3.68 4.66
N GLY A 74 -3.76 2.59 5.34
CA GLY A 74 -5.12 2.05 5.36
C GLY A 74 -6.07 2.82 6.29
N LEU A 75 -7.36 2.47 6.25
CA LEU A 75 -8.37 3.06 7.14
C LEU A 75 -8.05 2.71 8.61
N GLY A 76 -8.09 3.70 9.47
CA GLY A 76 -7.81 3.57 10.90
C GLY A 76 -6.37 3.93 11.29
N GLU A 77 -5.46 4.01 10.31
CA GLU A 77 -4.04 4.27 10.52
C GLU A 77 -3.68 5.77 10.43
N GLY A 78 -4.65 6.64 10.15
CA GLY A 78 -4.48 8.11 10.09
C GLY A 78 -4.99 8.88 11.32
N LYS A 79 -5.43 8.18 12.40
CA LYS A 79 -6.13 8.80 13.53
C LYS A 79 -5.27 9.70 14.40
N GLU A 80 -3.99 9.44 14.49
CA GLU A 80 -3.06 10.23 15.29
C GLU A 80 -1.74 10.43 14.56
N GLU A 81 -1.03 11.46 14.92
CA GLU A 81 0.28 11.77 14.32
C GLU A 81 1.27 10.64 14.56
N GLY A 82 1.90 10.17 13.49
CA GLY A 82 2.84 9.05 13.52
C GLY A 82 2.19 7.68 13.36
N ALA A 83 0.86 7.55 13.39
CA ALA A 83 0.18 6.27 13.17
C ALA A 83 0.48 5.70 11.78
N GLN A 84 0.59 6.55 10.75
CA GLN A 84 0.88 6.17 9.37
C GLN A 84 2.23 5.46 9.16
N ILE A 85 3.16 5.50 10.13
CA ILE A 85 4.42 4.73 10.10
C ILE A 85 4.47 3.65 11.18
N LYS A 86 3.52 3.66 12.12
CA LYS A 86 3.50 2.81 13.30
C LYS A 86 2.76 1.51 13.06
N GLU A 87 1.63 1.57 12.34
CA GLU A 87 0.69 0.46 12.24
C GLU A 87 1.09 -0.55 11.14
N ASN A 88 1.69 -0.09 10.02
CA ASN A 88 1.98 -0.91 8.85
C ASN A 88 3.47 -1.17 8.60
N ASN A 89 4.33 -0.73 9.53
CA ASN A 89 5.78 -1.00 9.51
C ASN A 89 6.54 -0.52 8.26
N ILE A 90 6.03 0.48 7.52
CA ILE A 90 6.76 1.08 6.39
C ILE A 90 8.13 1.64 6.80
N ALA A 91 8.32 1.94 8.08
CA ALA A 91 9.60 2.39 8.61
C ALA A 91 10.76 1.40 8.37
N TYR A 92 10.47 0.12 8.07
CA TYR A 92 11.49 -0.86 7.67
C TYR A 92 12.25 -0.45 6.42
N TRP A 93 11.60 0.32 5.51
CA TRP A 93 12.25 0.80 4.29
C TRP A 93 13.33 1.86 4.56
N ALA A 94 13.43 2.38 5.79
CA ALA A 94 14.53 3.24 6.23
C ALA A 94 15.77 2.46 6.69
N SER A 95 15.69 1.13 6.83
CA SER A 95 16.86 0.32 7.22
C SER A 95 17.96 0.35 6.16
N ASP A 96 19.22 0.25 6.59
CA ASP A 96 20.36 0.22 5.68
C ASP A 96 20.23 -0.87 4.61
N GLU A 97 19.71 -2.03 4.98
CA GLU A 97 19.48 -3.15 4.06
C GLU A 97 18.50 -2.78 2.94
N PHE A 98 17.36 -2.17 3.28
CA PHE A 98 16.34 -1.81 2.30
C PHE A 98 16.75 -0.57 1.49
N GLN A 99 17.38 0.39 2.12
CA GLN A 99 17.93 1.57 1.42
C GLN A 99 18.94 1.18 0.36
N ALA A 100 19.82 0.21 0.64
CA ALA A 100 20.82 -0.28 -0.31
C ALA A 100 20.22 -0.93 -1.58
N ARG A 101 18.95 -1.34 -1.55
CA ARG A 101 18.25 -1.94 -2.70
C ARG A 101 17.72 -0.90 -3.71
N PHE A 102 17.71 0.39 -3.35
CA PHE A 102 17.36 1.47 -4.28
C PHE A 102 18.55 1.80 -5.19
N ASP A 103 18.83 0.91 -6.13
CA ASP A 103 19.95 1.04 -7.08
C ASP A 103 19.59 2.02 -8.22
N PRO A 104 20.51 2.85 -8.72
CA PRO A 104 21.91 3.01 -8.28
C PRO A 104 22.11 4.04 -7.15
N ALA A 105 21.05 4.63 -6.60
CA ALA A 105 21.17 5.73 -5.62
C ALA A 105 21.68 5.24 -4.25
N GLY A 106 21.42 3.99 -3.89
CA GLY A 106 21.73 3.42 -2.59
C GLY A 106 20.89 4.01 -1.45
N GLY A 107 19.69 4.54 -1.78
CA GLY A 107 18.74 5.09 -0.86
C GLY A 107 17.53 5.71 -1.55
N ALA A 108 16.49 6.03 -0.77
CA ALA A 108 15.30 6.72 -1.21
C ALA A 108 14.69 7.57 -0.09
N PHE A 109 14.06 8.68 -0.42
CA PHE A 109 13.13 9.33 0.48
C PHE A 109 11.89 8.47 0.65
N ILE A 110 11.42 8.31 1.87
CA ILE A 110 10.16 7.63 2.17
C ILE A 110 9.21 8.66 2.78
N ILE A 111 8.10 8.95 2.12
CA ILE A 111 7.09 9.92 2.57
C ILE A 111 5.84 9.14 2.95
N ALA A 112 5.53 9.04 4.22
CA ALA A 112 4.29 8.45 4.72
C ALA A 112 3.29 9.57 5.02
N ALA A 113 2.35 9.79 4.10
CA ALA A 113 1.32 10.82 4.21
C ALA A 113 0.19 10.37 5.15
N ARG A 114 -0.54 11.35 5.76
CA ARG A 114 -1.62 11.09 6.69
C ARG A 114 -2.92 11.79 6.27
N SER A 115 -4.03 11.07 6.31
CA SER A 115 -5.36 11.58 5.92
C SER A 115 -6.12 12.32 7.03
N ARG A 116 -5.61 12.39 8.27
CA ARG A 116 -6.25 13.05 9.43
C ARG A 116 -7.66 12.54 9.75
N GLU A 117 -7.78 11.23 9.92
CA GLU A 117 -9.06 10.57 10.20
C GLU A 117 -9.74 11.07 11.50
N GLU A 118 -9.00 11.58 12.47
CA GLU A 118 -9.54 12.23 13.67
C GLU A 118 -10.39 13.45 13.36
N MET A 119 -10.21 14.06 12.18
CA MET A 119 -11.01 15.17 11.68
C MET A 119 -12.12 14.70 10.72
N GLY A 120 -12.31 13.39 10.55
CA GLY A 120 -13.23 12.79 9.58
C GLY A 120 -12.76 12.85 8.13
N ILE A 121 -11.46 13.10 7.91
CA ILE A 121 -10.84 13.17 6.59
C ILE A 121 -10.24 11.81 6.27
N THR A 122 -10.66 11.21 5.17
CA THR A 122 -10.17 9.93 4.66
C THR A 122 -9.57 10.11 3.26
N TRP A 123 -8.95 9.06 2.71
CA TRP A 123 -8.45 9.08 1.33
C TRP A 123 -9.60 9.04 0.32
N ASP A 124 -10.13 10.20 -0.03
CA ASP A 124 -11.14 10.38 -1.09
C ASP A 124 -10.63 11.33 -2.20
N ASN A 125 -11.47 11.63 -3.18
CA ASN A 125 -11.09 12.48 -4.32
C ASN A 125 -10.67 13.89 -3.91
N SER A 126 -11.20 14.42 -2.80
CA SER A 126 -10.85 15.76 -2.32
C SER A 126 -9.39 15.85 -1.82
N MET A 127 -8.78 14.71 -1.51
CA MET A 127 -7.39 14.63 -1.02
C MET A 127 -6.34 14.51 -2.14
N VAL A 128 -6.76 14.27 -3.39
CA VAL A 128 -5.83 14.09 -4.52
C VAL A 128 -4.98 15.34 -4.75
N GLU A 129 -5.60 16.51 -4.85
CA GLU A 129 -4.88 17.77 -5.06
C GLU A 129 -4.05 18.19 -3.83
N PRO A 130 -4.56 18.18 -2.60
CA PRO A 130 -3.74 18.44 -1.41
C PRO A 130 -2.52 17.51 -1.29
N LEU A 131 -2.66 16.22 -1.60
CA LEU A 131 -1.55 15.27 -1.57
C LEU A 131 -0.52 15.59 -2.65
N ARG A 132 -0.95 15.90 -3.88
CA ARG A 132 -0.05 16.34 -4.95
C ARG A 132 0.74 17.57 -4.54
N VAL A 133 0.09 18.59 -3.99
CA VAL A 133 0.74 19.83 -3.58
C VAL A 133 1.73 19.59 -2.43
N ALA A 134 1.41 18.68 -1.51
CA ALA A 134 2.34 18.29 -0.44
C ALA A 134 3.61 17.60 -0.99
N ILE A 135 3.45 16.74 -2.00
CA ILE A 135 4.59 16.09 -2.68
C ILE A 135 5.41 17.13 -3.45
N ASP A 136 4.78 18.04 -4.19
CA ASP A 136 5.47 19.11 -4.93
C ASP A 136 6.27 20.03 -3.99
N ASP A 137 5.71 20.40 -2.84
CA ASP A 137 6.38 21.18 -1.81
C ASP A 137 7.59 20.44 -1.23
N PHE A 138 7.44 19.13 -0.97
CA PHE A 138 8.56 18.28 -0.54
C PHE A 138 9.68 18.22 -1.58
N ILE A 139 9.33 18.02 -2.85
CA ILE A 139 10.27 18.01 -3.97
C ILE A 139 11.02 19.36 -4.04
N GLN A 140 10.30 20.48 -3.94
CA GLN A 140 10.91 21.81 -3.98
C GLN A 140 11.91 22.01 -2.83
N LYS A 141 11.54 21.62 -1.61
CA LYS A 141 12.40 21.74 -0.42
C LYS A 141 13.66 20.87 -0.49
N ASN A 142 13.59 19.75 -1.21
CA ASN A 142 14.67 18.76 -1.32
C ASN A 142 15.25 18.68 -2.75
N SER A 143 15.04 19.69 -3.58
CA SER A 143 15.34 19.66 -5.02
C SER A 143 16.82 19.38 -5.36
N ALA A 144 17.74 19.66 -4.41
CA ALA A 144 19.16 19.33 -4.58
C ALA A 144 19.40 17.80 -4.64
N ASN A 145 18.55 16.99 -3.99
CA ASN A 145 18.78 15.57 -3.82
C ASN A 145 17.63 14.68 -4.34
N VAL A 146 16.58 15.23 -4.93
CA VAL A 146 15.48 14.45 -5.50
C VAL A 146 15.75 14.05 -6.93
N ASP A 147 15.51 12.79 -7.27
CA ASP A 147 15.42 12.26 -8.62
C ASP A 147 13.96 12.29 -9.10
N LEU A 148 13.65 13.27 -9.94
CA LEU A 148 12.29 13.48 -10.44
C LEU A 148 11.79 12.34 -11.34
N SER A 149 12.70 11.61 -12.00
CA SER A 149 12.33 10.49 -12.86
C SER A 149 11.96 9.22 -12.06
N ARG A 150 12.17 9.20 -10.75
CA ARG A 150 11.96 8.04 -9.89
C ARG A 150 11.10 8.39 -8.68
N ILE A 151 9.83 8.68 -8.93
CA ILE A 151 8.82 8.90 -7.88
C ILE A 151 7.83 7.75 -7.95
N TYR A 152 7.67 7.04 -6.84
CA TYR A 152 6.81 5.87 -6.73
C TYR A 152 5.68 6.14 -5.74
N VAL A 153 4.51 5.56 -5.99
CA VAL A 153 3.37 5.67 -5.08
C VAL A 153 2.82 4.30 -4.74
N GLY A 154 2.58 4.08 -3.46
CA GLY A 154 1.99 2.83 -2.99
C GLY A 154 1.19 3.02 -1.71
N GLY A 155 0.39 2.04 -1.39
CA GLY A 155 -0.43 2.12 -0.19
C GLY A 155 -1.32 0.91 -0.01
N PHE A 156 -1.92 0.85 1.16
CA PHE A 156 -2.65 -0.31 1.65
C PHE A 156 -4.14 -0.02 1.78
N SER A 157 -5.01 -0.94 1.28
CA SER A 157 -6.46 -0.87 1.45
C SER A 157 -7.04 0.45 0.89
N MET A 158 -7.56 1.32 1.73
CA MET A 158 -7.98 2.67 1.37
C MET A 158 -6.82 3.49 0.76
N GLY A 159 -5.59 3.34 1.27
CA GLY A 159 -4.38 3.90 0.68
C GLY A 159 -4.04 3.26 -0.67
N GLY A 160 -4.34 1.99 -0.88
CA GLY A 160 -4.22 1.32 -2.18
C GLY A 160 -5.18 1.91 -3.23
N LYS A 161 -6.42 2.25 -2.83
CA LYS A 161 -7.37 3.01 -3.64
C LYS A 161 -6.78 4.39 -4.01
N MET A 162 -6.26 5.12 -3.01
CA MET A 162 -5.69 6.44 -3.22
C MET A 162 -4.41 6.41 -4.07
N THR A 163 -3.62 5.34 -3.98
CA THR A 163 -2.46 5.08 -4.85
C THR A 163 -2.86 5.16 -6.33
N LEU A 164 -3.89 4.42 -6.74
CA LEU A 164 -4.34 4.45 -8.12
C LEU A 164 -5.03 5.76 -8.48
N LYS A 165 -5.75 6.40 -7.57
CA LYS A 165 -6.34 7.73 -7.82
C LYS A 165 -5.25 8.78 -8.10
N MET A 166 -4.17 8.77 -7.34
CA MET A 166 -3.00 9.63 -7.61
C MET A 166 -2.36 9.31 -8.95
N ALA A 167 -2.16 8.03 -9.24
CA ALA A 167 -1.57 7.58 -10.50
C ALA A 167 -2.45 7.94 -11.71
N VAL A 168 -3.78 7.83 -11.60
CA VAL A 168 -4.72 8.24 -12.65
C VAL A 168 -4.75 9.74 -12.83
N ALA A 169 -4.73 10.52 -11.74
CA ALA A 169 -4.76 11.97 -11.78
C ALA A 169 -3.45 12.59 -12.32
N TYR A 170 -2.32 11.96 -12.07
CA TYR A 170 -0.98 12.46 -12.41
C TYR A 170 -0.09 11.34 -12.96
N PRO A 171 -0.46 10.70 -14.09
CA PRO A 171 0.24 9.52 -14.59
C PRO A 171 1.69 9.80 -14.99
N GLU A 172 2.00 11.02 -15.41
CA GLU A 172 3.34 11.42 -15.78
C GLU A 172 4.30 11.56 -14.57
N MET A 173 3.76 11.76 -13.37
CA MET A 173 4.56 11.99 -12.17
C MET A 173 5.21 10.71 -11.64
N PHE A 174 4.50 9.60 -11.74
CA PHE A 174 4.93 8.38 -11.07
C PHE A 174 5.58 7.40 -12.05
N ALA A 175 6.75 6.91 -11.69
CA ALA A 175 7.47 5.89 -12.45
C ALA A 175 6.86 4.50 -12.28
N ALA A 176 6.23 4.23 -11.14
CA ALA A 176 5.49 3.00 -10.87
C ALA A 176 4.51 3.17 -9.70
N ALA A 177 3.50 2.29 -9.64
CA ALA A 177 2.54 2.25 -8.55
C ALA A 177 2.43 0.84 -7.95
N PHE A 178 2.28 0.74 -6.60
CA PHE A 178 2.19 -0.54 -5.91
C PHE A 178 1.03 -0.58 -4.90
N PRO A 179 -0.23 -0.68 -5.39
CA PRO A 179 -1.40 -0.81 -4.54
C PRO A 179 -1.45 -2.17 -3.84
N ILE A 180 -1.89 -2.19 -2.57
CA ILE A 180 -2.01 -3.39 -1.76
C ILE A 180 -3.45 -3.53 -1.27
N CYS A 181 -4.06 -4.70 -1.44
CA CYS A 181 -5.46 -4.96 -1.09
C CYS A 181 -6.37 -3.86 -1.65
N LEU A 182 -6.30 -3.66 -2.96
CA LEU A 182 -6.95 -2.57 -3.69
C LEU A 182 -8.47 -2.55 -3.47
N ALA A 183 -8.94 -1.54 -2.74
CA ALA A 183 -10.35 -1.35 -2.40
C ALA A 183 -11.07 -0.46 -3.43
N TRP A 184 -10.85 -0.67 -4.73
CA TRP A 184 -11.45 0.13 -5.79
C TRP A 184 -11.70 -0.68 -7.06
N ALA A 185 -12.95 -0.67 -7.54
CA ALA A 185 -13.32 -1.20 -8.83
C ALA A 185 -13.03 -0.13 -9.90
N ILE A 186 -11.79 -0.13 -10.41
CA ILE A 186 -11.36 0.84 -11.43
C ILE A 186 -12.14 0.64 -12.74
N GLY A 187 -12.68 1.73 -13.30
CA GLY A 187 -13.33 1.72 -14.61
C GLY A 187 -12.32 1.80 -15.78
N SER A 188 -12.78 1.49 -16.99
CA SER A 188 -11.96 1.46 -18.20
C SER A 188 -11.28 2.79 -18.51
N ASP A 189 -11.96 3.92 -18.29
CA ASP A 189 -11.43 5.26 -18.60
C ASP A 189 -10.29 5.62 -17.63
N ALA A 190 -10.46 5.31 -16.35
CA ALA A 190 -9.40 5.48 -15.36
C ALA A 190 -8.21 4.54 -15.63
N ALA A 191 -8.47 3.29 -16.01
CA ALA A 191 -7.42 2.34 -16.37
C ALA A 191 -6.65 2.77 -17.63
N ALA A 192 -7.31 3.41 -18.60
CA ALA A 192 -6.64 3.93 -19.79
C ALA A 192 -5.59 5.02 -19.46
N ALA A 193 -5.80 5.79 -18.40
CA ALA A 193 -4.81 6.76 -17.93
C ALA A 193 -3.54 6.09 -17.35
N LEU A 194 -3.63 4.82 -16.98
CA LEU A 194 -2.53 4.02 -16.42
C LEU A 194 -1.82 3.16 -17.49
N ALA A 195 -2.14 3.34 -18.78
CA ALA A 195 -1.69 2.44 -19.85
C ALA A 195 -0.17 2.24 -19.92
N ASP A 196 0.59 3.27 -19.64
CA ASP A 196 2.07 3.25 -19.71
C ASP A 196 2.73 3.15 -18.32
N MET A 197 1.94 2.93 -17.25
CA MET A 197 2.45 2.85 -15.89
C MET A 197 2.66 1.40 -15.45
N PRO A 198 3.87 1.03 -15.02
CA PRO A 198 4.12 -0.23 -14.32
C PRO A 198 3.36 -0.28 -13.00
N ILE A 199 2.60 -1.35 -12.78
CA ILE A 199 1.79 -1.53 -11.56
C ILE A 199 2.10 -2.89 -10.95
N TRP A 200 2.43 -2.91 -9.64
CA TRP A 200 2.52 -4.15 -8.88
C TRP A 200 1.40 -4.22 -7.84
N LEU A 201 0.34 -4.92 -8.18
CA LEU A 201 -0.78 -5.19 -7.27
C LEU A 201 -0.47 -6.39 -6.37
N THR A 202 -0.69 -6.25 -5.06
CA THR A 202 -0.53 -7.35 -4.08
C THR A 202 -1.81 -7.54 -3.29
N SER A 203 -2.28 -8.78 -3.14
CA SER A 203 -3.51 -9.06 -2.37
C SER A 203 -3.54 -10.47 -1.77
N GLY A 204 -4.24 -10.61 -0.66
CA GLY A 204 -4.56 -11.91 -0.06
C GLY A 204 -5.84 -12.51 -0.65
N LYS A 205 -5.81 -13.80 -1.05
CA LYS A 205 -6.99 -14.49 -1.61
C LYS A 205 -8.17 -14.59 -0.65
N LEU A 206 -7.88 -14.66 0.63
CA LEU A 206 -8.88 -14.80 1.70
C LEU A 206 -9.06 -13.49 2.49
N ASP A 207 -8.90 -12.37 1.80
CA ASP A 207 -9.10 -11.04 2.40
C ASP A 207 -10.58 -10.87 2.78
N PRO A 208 -10.90 -10.68 4.09
CA PRO A 208 -12.28 -10.57 4.53
C PRO A 208 -12.89 -9.17 4.32
N LEU A 209 -12.08 -8.16 4.01
CA LEU A 209 -12.50 -6.77 3.86
C LEU A 209 -12.56 -6.32 2.41
N VAL A 210 -11.59 -6.73 1.60
CA VAL A 210 -11.53 -6.44 0.17
C VAL A 210 -11.66 -7.74 -0.60
N ASN A 211 -12.84 -7.98 -1.16
CA ASN A 211 -13.13 -9.26 -1.82
C ASN A 211 -12.22 -9.46 -3.04
N TYR A 212 -11.41 -10.52 -2.96
CA TYR A 212 -10.44 -10.85 -4.01
C TYR A 212 -11.11 -11.04 -5.39
N ASN A 213 -12.21 -11.79 -5.45
CA ASN A 213 -12.86 -12.13 -6.72
C ASN A 213 -13.78 -11.02 -7.27
N LEU A 214 -14.36 -10.19 -6.39
CA LEU A 214 -15.33 -9.15 -6.78
C LEU A 214 -14.71 -7.77 -6.94
N ALA A 215 -13.55 -7.53 -6.36
CA ALA A 215 -12.90 -6.22 -6.41
C ALA A 215 -11.50 -6.29 -7.01
N VAL A 216 -10.62 -7.13 -6.45
CA VAL A 216 -9.19 -7.12 -6.80
C VAL A 216 -8.94 -7.70 -8.19
N THR A 217 -9.47 -8.90 -8.46
CA THR A 217 -9.29 -9.56 -9.77
C THR A 217 -9.90 -8.75 -10.92
N PRO A 218 -11.15 -8.24 -10.83
CA PRO A 218 -11.71 -7.40 -11.89
C PRO A 218 -10.92 -6.09 -12.11
N ALA A 219 -10.42 -5.48 -11.03
CA ALA A 219 -9.57 -4.30 -11.15
C ALA A 219 -8.26 -4.62 -11.88
N TRP A 220 -7.60 -5.72 -11.53
CA TRP A 220 -6.41 -6.20 -12.23
C TRP A 220 -6.68 -6.44 -13.72
N GLU A 221 -7.75 -7.19 -14.05
CA GLU A 221 -8.15 -7.47 -15.43
C GLU A 221 -8.38 -6.19 -16.24
N THR A 222 -9.03 -5.17 -15.62
CA THR A 222 -9.27 -3.87 -16.25
C THR A 222 -7.96 -3.11 -16.49
N ILE A 223 -7.06 -3.09 -15.52
CA ILE A 223 -5.75 -2.46 -15.63
C ILE A 223 -4.92 -3.10 -16.75
N VAL A 224 -4.77 -4.42 -16.75
CA VAL A 224 -3.95 -5.09 -17.76
C VAL A 224 -4.56 -5.07 -19.16
N ALA A 225 -5.89 -5.00 -19.27
CA ALA A 225 -6.56 -4.81 -20.55
C ALA A 225 -6.16 -3.48 -21.22
N ALA A 226 -5.99 -2.42 -20.42
CA ALA A 226 -5.58 -1.09 -20.87
C ALA A 226 -4.06 -0.94 -21.02
N SER A 227 -3.26 -1.76 -20.33
CA SER A 227 -1.82 -1.58 -20.21
C SER A 227 -1.05 -1.84 -21.51
N ASN A 228 -0.13 -0.94 -21.84
CA ASN A 228 0.90 -1.09 -22.89
C ASN A 228 2.18 -1.74 -22.35
N VAL A 229 2.38 -1.77 -21.04
CA VAL A 229 3.60 -2.26 -20.35
C VAL A 229 3.30 -3.52 -19.52
N LYS A 230 2.55 -4.45 -20.10
CA LYS A 230 2.07 -5.68 -19.43
C LYS A 230 3.18 -6.53 -18.83
N GLU A 231 4.34 -6.59 -19.49
CA GLU A 231 5.50 -7.36 -19.02
C GLU A 231 6.08 -6.78 -17.73
N ASP A 232 5.92 -5.48 -17.49
CA ASP A 232 6.39 -4.79 -16.29
C ASP A 232 5.35 -4.79 -15.16
N CYS A 233 4.07 -4.99 -15.49
CA CYS A 233 3.02 -5.13 -14.47
C CYS A 233 3.15 -6.46 -13.73
N ARG A 234 2.81 -6.47 -12.42
CA ARG A 234 2.87 -7.65 -11.54
C ARG A 234 1.59 -7.78 -10.72
N PHE A 235 1.15 -9.01 -10.53
CA PHE A 235 0.10 -9.34 -9.57
C PHE A 235 0.55 -10.45 -8.63
N SER A 236 0.81 -10.08 -7.39
CA SER A 236 1.16 -11.04 -6.35
C SER A 236 -0.07 -11.42 -5.54
N THR A 237 -0.33 -12.72 -5.48
CA THR A 237 -1.45 -13.30 -4.76
C THR A 237 -0.95 -14.18 -3.62
N LEU A 238 -1.40 -13.90 -2.41
CA LEU A 238 -1.06 -14.67 -1.22
C LEU A 238 -2.26 -15.55 -0.82
N LYS A 239 -2.08 -16.87 -0.81
CA LYS A 239 -3.09 -17.78 -0.27
C LYS A 239 -3.24 -17.61 1.24
N THR A 240 -2.11 -17.46 1.93
CA THR A 240 -2.04 -17.12 3.36
C THR A 240 -1.05 -15.99 3.55
N VAL A 241 -1.41 -14.99 4.35
CA VAL A 241 -0.49 -13.95 4.74
C VAL A 241 0.24 -14.37 6.01
N ARG A 242 1.56 -14.17 6.04
CA ARG A 242 2.42 -14.55 7.16
C ARG A 242 3.18 -13.33 7.69
N TYR A 243 3.48 -13.38 8.98
CA TYR A 243 4.47 -12.51 9.59
C TYR A 243 5.88 -12.90 9.11
N PRO A 244 6.87 -12.01 9.22
CA PRO A 244 8.26 -12.34 8.90
C PRO A 244 8.84 -13.53 9.68
N ASP A 245 8.29 -13.86 10.85
CA ASP A 245 8.66 -15.07 11.62
C ASP A 245 8.03 -16.37 11.07
N GLY A 246 7.33 -16.29 9.95
CA GLY A 246 6.66 -17.40 9.26
C GLY A 246 5.29 -17.76 9.81
N LYS A 247 4.87 -17.20 10.95
CA LYS A 247 3.53 -17.46 11.50
C LYS A 247 2.43 -16.85 10.63
N ARG A 248 1.30 -17.53 10.53
CA ARG A 248 0.14 -17.03 9.80
C ARG A 248 -0.45 -15.80 10.50
N THR A 249 -0.78 -14.75 9.73
CA THR A 249 -1.52 -13.60 10.25
C THR A 249 -2.98 -13.97 10.54
N LEU A 250 -3.62 -13.16 11.38
CA LEU A 250 -5.05 -13.33 11.68
C LEU A 250 -5.97 -12.93 10.52
N SER A 251 -5.47 -12.12 9.58
CA SER A 251 -6.26 -11.62 8.45
C SER A 251 -5.43 -11.59 7.18
N SER A 252 -5.98 -12.10 6.08
CA SER A 252 -5.37 -11.99 4.75
C SER A 252 -5.42 -10.55 4.19
N HIS A 253 -6.14 -9.64 4.85
CA HIS A 253 -6.09 -8.21 4.56
C HIS A 253 -4.72 -7.59 4.87
N HIS A 254 -3.90 -8.23 5.71
CA HIS A 254 -2.57 -7.73 6.06
C HIS A 254 -1.49 -8.07 5.00
N ALA A 255 -1.86 -8.15 3.72
CA ALA A 255 -0.90 -8.45 2.64
C ALA A 255 0.24 -7.42 2.53
N TRP A 256 0.12 -6.24 3.17
CA TRP A 256 1.19 -5.27 3.32
C TRP A 256 2.45 -5.83 4.01
N PHE A 257 2.35 -6.92 4.79
CA PHE A 257 3.54 -7.58 5.34
C PHE A 257 4.49 -8.05 4.23
N ALA A 258 3.95 -8.66 3.16
CA ALA A 258 4.78 -9.09 2.05
C ALA A 258 5.53 -7.93 1.40
N VAL A 259 4.88 -6.77 1.27
CA VAL A 259 5.44 -5.58 0.62
C VAL A 259 6.43 -4.86 1.54
N ASN A 260 6.02 -4.55 2.78
CA ASN A 260 6.83 -3.72 3.67
C ASN A 260 8.05 -4.45 4.25
N TYR A 261 8.08 -5.77 4.16
CA TYR A 261 9.26 -6.59 4.46
C TYR A 261 9.94 -7.14 3.18
N ASP A 262 9.45 -6.72 2.00
CA ASP A 262 9.95 -7.11 0.67
C ASP A 262 10.14 -8.64 0.51
N MET A 263 9.13 -9.41 0.90
CA MET A 263 9.15 -10.87 1.03
C MET A 263 8.67 -11.57 -0.25
N PHE A 264 9.20 -11.20 -1.40
CA PHE A 264 8.77 -11.73 -2.70
C PHE A 264 9.67 -12.80 -3.31
N ALA A 265 10.90 -12.90 -2.85
CA ALA A 265 11.87 -13.85 -3.40
C ALA A 265 11.59 -15.28 -2.92
N VAL A 266 11.48 -16.22 -3.86
CA VAL A 266 11.12 -17.64 -3.58
C VAL A 266 12.23 -18.40 -2.86
N ASP A 267 13.49 -18.10 -3.14
CA ASP A 267 14.67 -18.75 -2.54
C ASP A 267 14.89 -18.33 -1.08
N ASN A 268 14.24 -17.28 -0.65
CA ASN A 268 14.23 -16.86 0.76
C ASN A 268 13.21 -17.68 1.61
N GLY A 269 12.32 -18.43 0.95
CA GLY A 269 11.35 -19.29 1.63
C GLY A 269 10.22 -18.57 2.36
N ASP A 270 10.08 -17.26 2.16
CA ASP A 270 9.21 -16.39 2.95
C ASP A 270 7.72 -16.66 2.72
N TYR A 271 7.31 -16.96 1.47
CA TYR A 271 5.91 -17.21 1.12
C TYR A 271 5.75 -18.40 0.15
N PRO A 272 5.74 -19.64 0.66
CA PRO A 272 5.57 -20.82 -0.20
C PRO A 272 4.21 -20.85 -0.92
N ASP A 273 3.22 -20.10 -0.42
CA ASP A 273 1.85 -20.02 -0.95
C ASP A 273 1.59 -18.73 -1.75
N MET A 274 2.63 -17.98 -2.09
CA MET A 274 2.52 -16.80 -2.93
C MET A 274 2.75 -17.17 -4.40
N THR A 275 1.99 -16.52 -5.29
CA THR A 275 2.23 -16.57 -6.74
C THR A 275 2.30 -15.14 -7.26
N THR A 276 3.25 -14.88 -8.16
CA THR A 276 3.34 -13.61 -8.87
C THR A 276 3.24 -13.88 -10.37
N GLU A 277 2.37 -13.16 -11.06
CA GLU A 277 2.25 -13.18 -12.51
C GLU A 277 2.47 -11.77 -13.08
N ASN A 278 2.88 -11.69 -14.35
CA ASN A 278 2.90 -10.43 -15.08
C ASN A 278 1.55 -10.12 -15.74
N GLY A 279 1.41 -8.97 -16.39
CA GLY A 279 0.20 -8.57 -17.09
C GLY A 279 -0.13 -9.41 -18.33
N LEU A 280 0.74 -10.35 -18.74
CA LEU A 280 0.49 -11.36 -19.78
C LEU A 280 -0.04 -12.67 -19.18
N GLY A 281 -0.15 -12.78 -17.84
CA GLY A 281 -0.52 -14.01 -17.14
C GLY A 281 0.62 -15.01 -17.00
N GLU A 282 1.86 -14.60 -17.25
CA GLU A 282 3.04 -15.46 -17.11
C GLU A 282 3.55 -15.43 -15.67
N GLN A 283 3.94 -16.58 -15.13
CA GLN A 283 4.49 -16.68 -13.79
C GLN A 283 5.86 -15.99 -13.72
N VAL A 284 6.02 -15.12 -12.71
CA VAL A 284 7.27 -14.45 -12.39
C VAL A 284 7.86 -15.07 -11.15
N THR A 285 9.10 -15.56 -11.27
CA THR A 285 9.88 -16.08 -10.15
C THR A 285 10.99 -15.09 -9.82
N LEU A 286 11.00 -14.62 -8.58
CA LEU A 286 12.00 -13.68 -8.10
C LEU A 286 13.04 -14.41 -7.25
N THR A 287 14.29 -14.03 -7.39
CA THR A 287 15.44 -14.54 -6.63
C THR A 287 15.92 -13.43 -5.70
N TYR A 288 16.17 -13.74 -4.43
CA TYR A 288 16.68 -12.75 -3.48
C TYR A 288 18.01 -12.12 -4.00
N PRO A 289 18.19 -10.79 -3.95
CA PRO A 289 17.36 -9.80 -3.25
C PRO A 289 16.26 -9.14 -4.11
N ASP A 290 15.93 -9.71 -5.27
CA ASP A 290 14.91 -9.13 -6.14
C ASP A 290 13.53 -9.18 -5.47
N GLY A 291 12.85 -8.03 -5.47
CA GLY A 291 11.55 -7.85 -4.84
C GLY A 291 10.92 -6.54 -5.24
N MET A 292 10.05 -6.00 -4.39
CA MET A 292 9.32 -4.75 -4.66
C MET A 292 10.28 -3.57 -4.86
N ILE A 293 11.28 -3.42 -4.00
CA ILE A 293 12.21 -2.28 -4.06
C ILE A 293 13.07 -2.33 -5.32
N SER A 294 13.62 -3.50 -5.66
CA SER A 294 14.40 -3.68 -6.89
C SER A 294 13.55 -3.44 -8.14
N TRP A 295 12.29 -3.91 -8.13
CA TRP A 295 11.36 -3.65 -9.22
C TRP A 295 11.05 -2.15 -9.34
N LEU A 296 10.72 -1.44 -8.26
CA LEU A 296 10.52 0.01 -8.28
C LEU A 296 11.74 0.70 -8.87
N SER A 297 12.95 0.37 -8.41
CA SER A 297 14.19 1.00 -8.84
C SER A 297 14.50 0.81 -10.33
N SER A 298 13.93 -0.21 -10.97
CA SER A 298 14.09 -0.47 -12.41
C SER A 298 13.22 0.43 -13.30
N HIS A 299 12.27 1.18 -12.72
CA HIS A 299 11.33 2.01 -13.48
C HIS A 299 11.63 3.50 -13.34
N THR A 300 11.46 4.23 -14.45
CA THR A 300 11.61 5.69 -14.52
C THR A 300 10.44 6.28 -15.29
N SER A 301 10.13 7.56 -15.02
CA SER A 301 9.21 8.38 -15.80
C SER A 301 9.96 9.54 -16.47
N ASP A 302 9.32 10.20 -17.40
CA ASP A 302 9.83 11.43 -18.04
C ASP A 302 9.46 12.71 -17.26
N PHE A 303 9.04 12.58 -16.00
CA PHE A 303 8.62 13.71 -15.18
C PHE A 303 9.79 14.66 -14.90
N ASP A 304 9.61 15.92 -15.25
CA ASP A 304 10.63 16.99 -15.14
C ASP A 304 10.31 18.02 -14.05
N GLY A 305 9.26 17.78 -13.25
CA GLY A 305 8.77 18.69 -12.23
C GLY A 305 7.70 19.67 -12.72
N ALA A 306 7.29 19.60 -13.98
CA ALA A 306 6.15 20.35 -14.47
C ALA A 306 4.87 19.90 -13.78
N LYS A 307 3.96 20.83 -13.51
CA LYS A 307 2.62 20.45 -13.06
C LYS A 307 1.93 19.74 -14.22
N GLY A 308 1.82 18.42 -14.12
CA GLY A 308 1.05 17.65 -15.07
C GLY A 308 -0.38 18.17 -15.14
N VAL A 309 -0.98 18.10 -16.32
CA VAL A 309 -2.39 18.38 -16.49
C VAL A 309 -3.12 17.19 -15.86
N GLY A 310 -3.48 17.31 -14.59
CA GLY A 310 -4.34 16.31 -13.94
C GLY A 310 -5.57 16.08 -14.81
N ILE A 311 -6.09 14.88 -14.82
CA ILE A 311 -7.33 14.56 -15.55
C ILE A 311 -8.38 15.56 -15.11
N GLY A 312 -8.92 16.33 -16.04
CA GLY A 312 -9.65 17.58 -15.84
C GLY A 312 -10.96 17.49 -15.07
N ASN A 313 -11.33 16.34 -14.51
CA ASN A 313 -12.43 16.24 -13.58
C ASN A 313 -12.27 15.00 -12.68
N LEU A 314 -11.72 15.18 -11.48
CA LEU A 314 -11.65 14.14 -10.44
C LEU A 314 -13.04 13.62 -10.03
N ALA A 315 -14.12 14.35 -10.34
CA ALA A 315 -15.49 13.90 -10.10
C ALA A 315 -15.88 12.71 -11.00
N ASP A 316 -15.19 12.51 -12.13
CA ASP A 316 -15.43 11.37 -13.03
C ASP A 316 -14.65 10.10 -12.55
N LEU A 317 -13.78 10.24 -11.56
CA LEU A 317 -13.27 9.09 -10.81
C LEU A 317 -14.38 8.62 -9.88
N ASP A 318 -15.27 7.78 -10.42
CA ASP A 318 -16.43 7.28 -9.73
C ASP A 318 -16.08 6.77 -8.32
N ASP A 319 -16.52 7.51 -7.30
CA ASP A 319 -16.40 7.13 -5.89
C ASP A 319 -17.51 6.16 -5.48
N THR A 320 -18.20 5.56 -6.46
CA THR A 320 -19.14 4.51 -6.13
C THR A 320 -18.38 3.44 -5.35
N ASP A 321 -18.48 3.56 -4.03
CA ASP A 321 -18.26 2.47 -3.09
C ASP A 321 -19.30 1.36 -3.35
N SER A 322 -19.41 0.96 -4.63
CA SER A 322 -20.23 -0.15 -5.09
C SER A 322 -19.75 -1.50 -4.54
N MET A 323 -18.77 -1.47 -3.67
CA MET A 323 -18.23 -2.65 -2.98
C MET A 323 -19.14 -3.23 -1.90
N ILE A 324 -20.23 -2.54 -1.53
CA ILE A 324 -21.19 -3.06 -0.55
C ILE A 324 -22.50 -3.39 -1.28
N THR A 325 -22.50 -4.45 -2.07
CA THR A 325 -23.74 -5.12 -2.51
C THR A 325 -24.26 -6.04 -1.41
N ALA A 326 -25.53 -6.40 -1.46
CA ALA A 326 -26.11 -7.39 -0.52
C ALA A 326 -25.33 -8.72 -0.59
N ASP A 327 -24.80 -9.09 -1.76
CA ASP A 327 -24.01 -10.29 -1.98
C ASP A 327 -22.61 -10.18 -1.36
N SER A 328 -21.94 -9.03 -1.45
CA SER A 328 -20.66 -8.80 -0.77
C SER A 328 -20.81 -8.79 0.76
N ILE A 329 -21.95 -8.34 1.29
CA ILE A 329 -22.27 -8.44 2.72
C ILE A 329 -22.44 -9.92 3.13
N SER A 330 -23.14 -10.73 2.33
CA SER A 330 -23.31 -12.15 2.60
C SER A 330 -21.98 -12.89 2.59
N MET A 331 -21.16 -12.67 1.56
CA MET A 331 -19.82 -13.27 1.46
C MET A 331 -18.87 -12.79 2.57
N PHE A 332 -19.00 -11.53 2.99
CA PHE A 332 -18.27 -11.00 4.16
C PHE A 332 -18.69 -11.72 5.44
N ILE A 333 -19.99 -11.91 5.66
CA ILE A 333 -20.51 -12.65 6.83
C ILE A 333 -19.98 -14.09 6.83
N ASP A 334 -19.98 -14.77 5.68
CA ASP A 334 -19.46 -16.12 5.55
C ASP A 334 -17.96 -16.19 5.83
N SER A 335 -17.17 -15.22 5.33
CA SER A 335 -15.73 -15.17 5.62
C SER A 335 -15.40 -14.87 7.08
N VAL A 336 -16.22 -14.04 7.75
CA VAL A 336 -16.11 -13.79 9.20
C VAL A 336 -16.45 -15.04 9.99
N ILE A 337 -17.47 -15.79 9.58
CA ILE A 337 -17.86 -17.07 10.21
C ILE A 337 -16.73 -18.09 10.05
N GLU A 338 -16.12 -18.19 8.88
CA GLU A 338 -14.97 -19.06 8.64
C GLU A 338 -13.75 -18.65 9.49
N ALA A 339 -13.44 -17.36 9.56
CA ALA A 339 -12.34 -16.84 10.38
C ALA A 339 -12.56 -17.09 11.87
N ILE A 340 -13.77 -16.89 12.37
CA ILE A 340 -14.16 -17.21 13.75
C ILE A 340 -14.07 -18.73 14.01
N SER A 341 -14.54 -19.53 13.07
CA SER A 341 -14.48 -21.00 13.17
C SER A 341 -13.03 -21.49 13.19
N ALA A 342 -12.16 -20.95 12.35
CA ALA A 342 -10.73 -21.25 12.34
C ALA A 342 -10.03 -20.78 13.62
N PHE A 343 -10.42 -19.65 14.18
CA PHE A 343 -9.91 -19.16 15.46
C PHE A 343 -10.27 -20.09 16.62
N PHE A 344 -11.53 -20.53 16.71
CA PHE A 344 -11.95 -21.48 17.73
C PHE A 344 -11.33 -22.86 17.54
N ALA A 345 -11.16 -23.33 16.29
CA ALA A 345 -10.46 -24.59 16.01
C ALA A 345 -9.00 -24.53 16.50
N ASN A 346 -8.31 -23.41 16.28
CA ASN A 346 -6.92 -23.20 16.71
C ASN A 346 -6.80 -23.11 18.24
N ILE A 347 -7.76 -22.48 18.92
CA ILE A 347 -7.85 -22.49 20.40
C ILE A 347 -8.09 -23.92 20.92
N PHE A 348 -8.98 -24.67 20.29
CA PHE A 348 -9.26 -26.07 20.68
C PHE A 348 -8.02 -26.95 20.51
N GLU A 349 -7.32 -26.86 19.38
CA GLU A 349 -6.05 -27.55 19.15
C GLU A 349 -4.99 -27.17 20.19
N THR A 350 -4.86 -25.89 20.50
CA THR A 350 -3.88 -25.41 21.49
C THR A 350 -4.20 -25.93 22.89
N ILE A 351 -5.48 -25.92 23.28
CA ILE A 351 -5.93 -26.44 24.59
C ILE A 351 -5.74 -27.98 24.65
N PHE A 352 -6.08 -28.68 23.58
CA PHE A 352 -5.98 -30.15 23.54
C PHE A 352 -4.53 -30.63 23.59
N ASN A 353 -3.61 -29.93 22.87
CA ASN A 353 -2.18 -30.24 22.87
C ASN A 353 -1.45 -29.76 24.15
N THR A 354 -2.11 -28.98 25.01
CA THR A 354 -1.54 -28.54 26.30
C THR A 354 -2.02 -29.36 27.47
N VAL A 355 -3.11 -30.13 27.30
CA VAL A 355 -3.78 -30.92 28.39
C VAL A 355 -3.62 -32.42 28.19
N CYS A 356 -3.19 -32.90 27.03
CA CYS A 356 -2.79 -34.28 26.76
C CYS A 356 -1.30 -34.39 26.55
#